data_d7b6c8640258e0d0cf72ddf51dcc963d
#
_entry.id   d7b6c8640258e0d0cf72ddf51dcc963d
#
_cell.length_a   1.000
_cell.length_b   1.000
_cell.length_c   1.000
_cell.angle_alpha   90.00
_cell.angle_beta   90.00
_cell.angle_gamma   90.00
#
_symmetry.space_group_name_H-M   'P 1'
#
loop_
_entity.id
_entity.type
_entity.pdbx_description
1 polymer ?
#
loop_
_entity_poly.entity_id
_entity_poly.type
_entity_poly.pdbx_seq_one_letter_code
_entity_poly.pdbx_strand_id
1 'polypeptide(L)'
;PGISSAASDVYKRQDKMQDKNVKIGLVCSGNEVARRSALILKSKYKFVRPTQADVIVALGGDGTVLETLHKFLKQKIPIYGMNRGHIGFLMNEYSEKNLLTRLRKSKSTKLYPLRIKSFLNNGSIKESIAFNDVSLIRNTRQIAKICIEINNTKKIDQLLCDGCLISTPAGSSAYNLSLRGPVFPVEAQLLALTPISPYRPRRWRGALLPNNVKITLTALEVKKRPVRAEADFFETNNIKKLEVALDKK
;
A
#
# COMPACT_ATOMS: atom_id res chain seq x y z
N PRO A 1 -26.55 -9.29 19.20
CA PRO A 1 -25.16 -9.08 18.83
C PRO A 1 -25.08 -7.85 17.92
N GLY A 2 -24.52 -6.73 18.47
CA GLY A 2 -24.43 -5.48 17.76
C GLY A 2 -23.43 -5.58 16.60
N ILE A 3 -23.87 -5.18 15.43
CA ILE A 3 -23.01 -4.98 14.24
C ILE A 3 -22.00 -3.89 14.61
N SER A 4 -20.70 -4.16 14.47
CA SER A 4 -19.66 -3.19 14.83
C SER A 4 -19.85 -1.89 14.05
N SER A 5 -19.55 -0.73 14.67
CA SER A 5 -19.72 0.60 14.07
C SER A 5 -19.05 0.74 12.68
N ALA A 6 -17.94 0.06 12.46
CA ALA A 6 -17.23 0.03 11.16
C ALA A 6 -18.02 -0.71 10.05
N ALA A 7 -18.76 -1.78 10.40
CA ALA A 7 -19.63 -2.47 9.44
C ALA A 7 -20.84 -1.59 9.07
N SER A 8 -21.40 -0.86 10.03
CA SER A 8 -22.54 0.06 9.79
C SER A 8 -22.14 1.22 8.87
N ASP A 9 -20.90 1.74 8.96
CA ASP A 9 -20.43 2.82 8.11
C ASP A 9 -20.18 2.41 6.66
N VAL A 10 -19.82 1.14 6.44
CA VAL A 10 -19.69 0.58 5.07
C VAL A 10 -21.06 0.36 4.45
N TYR A 11 -22.02 -0.17 5.22
CA TYR A 11 -23.41 -0.34 4.76
C TYR A 11 -24.07 1.00 4.43
N LYS A 12 -23.97 2.00 5.32
CA LYS A 12 -24.50 3.37 5.06
C LYS A 12 -23.91 4.04 3.82
N ARG A 13 -22.68 3.70 3.41
CA ARG A 13 -22.07 4.23 2.19
C ARG A 13 -22.48 3.47 0.93
N GLN A 14 -22.77 2.16 1.04
CA GLN A 14 -23.38 1.39 -0.06
C GLN A 14 -24.81 1.86 -0.34
N ASP A 15 -25.60 2.17 0.70
CA ASP A 15 -26.94 2.75 0.55
C ASP A 15 -26.90 4.13 -0.14
N LYS A 16 -25.92 5.00 0.21
CA LYS A 16 -25.74 6.28 -0.51
C LYS A 16 -25.39 6.12 -1.99
N MET A 17 -24.72 5.03 -2.38
CA MET A 17 -24.42 4.75 -3.79
C MET A 17 -25.66 4.30 -4.59
N GLN A 18 -26.72 3.87 -3.93
CA GLN A 18 -28.01 3.56 -4.58
C GLN A 18 -28.84 4.83 -4.87
N ASP A 19 -28.54 5.95 -4.20
CA ASP A 19 -29.21 7.22 -4.40
C ASP A 19 -28.87 7.84 -5.78
N LYS A 20 -29.85 8.50 -6.42
CA LYS A 20 -29.71 9.08 -7.77
C LYS A 20 -28.64 10.18 -7.91
N ASN A 21 -28.10 10.69 -6.79
CA ASN A 21 -27.22 11.87 -6.71
C ASN A 21 -25.81 11.60 -6.20
N VAL A 22 -25.16 10.47 -6.55
CA VAL A 22 -23.77 10.20 -6.18
C VAL A 22 -22.82 11.27 -6.72
N LYS A 23 -22.09 11.95 -5.84
CA LYS A 23 -21.07 12.93 -6.20
C LYS A 23 -19.76 12.21 -6.54
N ILE A 24 -19.30 12.38 -7.78
CA ILE A 24 -18.09 11.73 -8.28
C ILE A 24 -16.94 12.73 -8.32
N GLY A 25 -15.80 12.39 -7.72
CA GLY A 25 -14.54 13.08 -7.92
C GLY A 25 -13.74 12.42 -9.03
N LEU A 26 -12.84 13.17 -9.66
CA LEU A 26 -11.96 12.64 -10.71
C LEU A 26 -10.51 13.02 -10.40
N VAL A 27 -9.64 12.02 -10.40
CA VAL A 27 -8.18 12.15 -10.34
C VAL A 27 -7.60 11.44 -11.54
N CYS A 28 -6.57 11.98 -12.18
CA CYS A 28 -5.89 11.31 -13.28
C CYS A 28 -4.38 11.42 -13.14
N SER A 29 -3.69 10.39 -13.64
CA SER A 29 -2.23 10.42 -13.78
C SER A 29 -1.79 11.50 -14.78
N GLY A 30 -0.49 11.83 -14.75
CA GLY A 30 0.11 12.80 -15.64
C GLY A 30 0.24 12.35 -17.10
N ASN A 31 -0.03 11.07 -17.43
CA ASN A 31 0.13 10.58 -18.79
C ASN A 31 -0.97 11.09 -19.73
N GLU A 32 -0.66 11.19 -21.02
CA GLU A 32 -1.54 11.76 -22.04
C GLU A 32 -2.82 10.97 -22.23
N VAL A 33 -2.75 9.64 -22.16
CA VAL A 33 -3.90 8.73 -22.34
C VAL A 33 -4.93 8.94 -21.22
N ALA A 34 -4.48 9.06 -19.97
CA ALA A 34 -5.35 9.33 -18.83
C ALA A 34 -5.97 10.73 -18.93
N ARG A 35 -5.19 11.76 -19.33
CA ARG A 35 -5.69 13.13 -19.53
C ARG A 35 -6.77 13.21 -20.60
N ARG A 36 -6.57 12.58 -21.77
CA ARG A 36 -7.60 12.49 -22.83
C ARG A 36 -8.86 11.80 -22.33
N SER A 37 -8.70 10.69 -21.60
CA SER A 37 -9.82 9.95 -21.01
C SER A 37 -10.58 10.79 -19.97
N ALA A 38 -9.87 11.61 -19.19
CA ALA A 38 -10.48 12.51 -18.22
C ALA A 38 -11.36 13.58 -18.93
N LEU A 39 -10.92 14.13 -20.07
CA LEU A 39 -11.70 15.06 -20.85
C LEU A 39 -12.99 14.42 -21.39
N ILE A 40 -12.90 13.21 -21.93
CA ILE A 40 -14.07 12.46 -22.42
C ILE A 40 -15.07 12.20 -21.28
N LEU A 41 -14.59 11.79 -20.11
CA LEU A 41 -15.48 11.57 -18.95
C LEU A 41 -16.14 12.87 -18.48
N LYS A 42 -15.39 13.98 -18.44
CA LYS A 42 -15.92 15.30 -18.07
C LYS A 42 -16.97 15.83 -19.02
N SER A 43 -16.91 15.48 -20.31
CA SER A 43 -17.97 15.87 -21.28
C SER A 43 -19.27 15.08 -21.07
N LYS A 44 -19.21 13.90 -20.44
CA LYS A 44 -20.38 13.01 -20.27
C LYS A 44 -20.96 13.02 -18.85
N TYR A 45 -20.15 13.36 -17.84
CA TYR A 45 -20.53 13.27 -16.43
C TYR A 45 -20.13 14.53 -15.65
N LYS A 46 -20.94 14.91 -14.67
CA LYS A 46 -20.62 15.99 -13.75
C LYS A 46 -19.69 15.47 -12.65
N PHE A 47 -18.56 16.15 -12.46
CA PHE A 47 -17.61 15.85 -11.39
C PHE A 47 -17.57 17.01 -10.39
N VAL A 48 -17.39 16.64 -9.12
CA VAL A 48 -17.14 17.59 -8.03
C VAL A 48 -15.66 17.57 -7.64
N ARG A 49 -15.24 18.48 -6.77
CA ARG A 49 -13.90 18.44 -6.17
C ARG A 49 -13.74 17.11 -5.44
N PRO A 50 -12.61 16.40 -5.60
CA PRO A 50 -12.40 15.08 -4.96
C PRO A 50 -12.65 15.05 -3.46
N THR A 51 -12.38 16.17 -2.75
CA THR A 51 -12.64 16.33 -1.30
C THR A 51 -14.13 16.36 -0.93
N GLN A 52 -15.01 16.59 -1.90
CA GLN A 52 -16.46 16.67 -1.73
C GLN A 52 -17.20 15.48 -2.36
N ALA A 53 -16.44 14.50 -2.85
CA ALA A 53 -16.97 13.35 -3.55
C ALA A 53 -17.41 12.24 -2.58
N ASP A 54 -18.43 11.48 -2.99
CA ASP A 54 -18.81 10.23 -2.35
C ASP A 54 -17.94 9.07 -2.85
N VAL A 55 -17.40 9.18 -4.07
CA VAL A 55 -16.47 8.23 -4.70
C VAL A 55 -15.49 8.98 -5.60
N ILE A 56 -14.23 8.58 -5.62
CA ILE A 56 -13.22 9.14 -6.52
C ILE A 56 -12.91 8.12 -7.62
N VAL A 57 -13.06 8.54 -8.87
CA VAL A 57 -12.57 7.80 -10.04
C VAL A 57 -11.11 8.19 -10.26
N ALA A 58 -10.22 7.21 -10.21
CA ALA A 58 -8.79 7.38 -10.45
C ALA A 58 -8.41 6.80 -11.82
N LEU A 59 -8.01 7.67 -12.76
CA LEU A 59 -7.57 7.28 -14.10
C LEU A 59 -6.06 7.14 -14.16
N GLY A 60 -5.55 5.94 -14.40
CA GLY A 60 -4.10 5.70 -14.46
C GLY A 60 -3.76 4.23 -14.32
N GLY A 61 -2.76 3.92 -13.53
CA GLY A 61 -2.40 2.57 -13.07
C GLY A 61 -2.49 2.48 -11.55
N ASP A 62 -1.99 1.38 -10.98
CA ASP A 62 -2.00 1.13 -9.53
C ASP A 62 -1.34 2.26 -8.74
N GLY A 63 -0.25 2.87 -9.25
CA GLY A 63 0.40 4.03 -8.63
C GLY A 63 -0.55 5.21 -8.45
N THR A 64 -1.47 5.47 -9.40
CA THR A 64 -2.46 6.55 -9.27
C THR A 64 -3.49 6.25 -8.18
N VAL A 65 -3.91 4.98 -8.05
CA VAL A 65 -4.78 4.56 -6.95
C VAL A 65 -4.05 4.72 -5.62
N LEU A 66 -2.80 4.30 -5.55
CA LEU A 66 -1.96 4.39 -4.35
C LEU A 66 -1.76 5.85 -3.89
N GLU A 67 -1.39 6.76 -4.80
CA GLU A 67 -1.30 8.20 -4.52
C GLU A 67 -2.63 8.77 -4.02
N THR A 68 -3.73 8.35 -4.64
CA THR A 68 -5.09 8.79 -4.27
C THR A 68 -5.47 8.28 -2.88
N LEU A 69 -5.12 7.03 -2.53
CA LEU A 69 -5.31 6.47 -1.19
C LEU A 69 -4.58 7.30 -0.12
N HIS A 70 -3.30 7.60 -0.34
CA HIS A 70 -2.53 8.45 0.57
C HIS A 70 -3.14 9.83 0.73
N LYS A 71 -3.51 10.46 -0.38
CA LYS A 71 -4.05 11.83 -0.39
C LYS A 71 -5.40 11.95 0.34
N PHE A 72 -6.26 10.95 0.22
CA PHE A 72 -7.62 10.96 0.77
C PHE A 72 -7.83 10.01 1.95
N LEU A 73 -6.74 9.55 2.58
CA LEU A 73 -6.79 8.61 3.71
C LEU A 73 -7.71 9.08 4.84
N LYS A 74 -7.60 10.35 5.26
CA LYS A 74 -8.39 10.90 6.35
C LYS A 74 -9.89 10.95 6.04
N GLN A 75 -10.25 11.21 4.79
CA GLN A 75 -11.63 11.29 4.32
C GLN A 75 -12.26 9.91 4.12
N LYS A 76 -11.46 8.86 4.02
CA LYS A 76 -11.90 7.47 3.77
C LYS A 76 -12.87 7.36 2.59
N ILE A 77 -12.68 8.18 1.53
CA ILE A 77 -13.52 8.18 0.32
C ILE A 77 -13.17 6.94 -0.50
N PRO A 78 -14.15 6.14 -0.95
CA PRO A 78 -13.92 5.03 -1.85
C PRO A 78 -13.26 5.46 -3.15
N ILE A 79 -12.31 4.67 -3.66
CA ILE A 79 -11.59 4.94 -4.89
C ILE A 79 -11.92 3.85 -5.90
N TYR A 80 -12.32 4.27 -7.10
CA TYR A 80 -12.59 3.41 -8.22
C TYR A 80 -11.50 3.61 -9.29
N GLY A 81 -10.54 2.70 -9.33
CA GLY A 81 -9.47 2.74 -10.33
C GLY A 81 -9.98 2.34 -11.72
N MET A 82 -9.66 3.12 -12.75
CA MET A 82 -9.89 2.79 -14.16
C MET A 82 -8.57 2.80 -14.92
N ASN A 83 -8.21 1.67 -15.52
CA ASN A 83 -6.89 1.47 -16.12
C ASN A 83 -6.67 2.35 -17.35
N ARG A 84 -5.65 3.20 -17.28
CA ARG A 84 -5.09 3.99 -18.40
C ARG A 84 -3.56 3.93 -18.42
N GLY A 85 -3.01 2.89 -17.84
CA GLY A 85 -1.60 2.49 -17.88
C GLY A 85 -1.44 1.10 -18.45
N HIS A 86 -0.43 0.40 -17.99
CA HIS A 86 -0.23 -1.03 -18.27
C HIS A 86 -1.17 -1.90 -17.41
N ILE A 87 -0.81 -3.15 -17.16
CA ILE A 87 -1.58 -4.04 -16.29
C ILE A 87 -1.57 -3.50 -14.85
N GLY A 88 -2.75 -3.49 -14.21
CA GLY A 88 -2.90 -3.09 -12.80
C GLY A 88 -3.79 -4.05 -12.04
N PHE A 89 -3.43 -4.39 -10.81
CA PHE A 89 -4.15 -5.32 -9.94
C PHE A 89 -5.29 -4.62 -9.14
N LEU A 90 -5.19 -3.30 -8.97
CA LEU A 90 -6.19 -2.48 -8.27
C LEU A 90 -7.14 -1.75 -9.24
N MET A 91 -7.07 -2.08 -10.54
CA MET A 91 -7.74 -1.34 -11.60
C MET A 91 -8.89 -2.12 -12.21
N ASN A 92 -9.95 -1.39 -12.54
CA ASN A 92 -11.01 -1.87 -13.41
C ASN A 92 -10.72 -1.49 -14.87
N GLU A 93 -11.33 -2.21 -15.81
CA GLU A 93 -11.27 -1.85 -17.22
C GLU A 93 -11.84 -0.44 -17.46
N TYR A 94 -11.16 0.33 -18.31
CA TYR A 94 -11.65 1.64 -18.72
C TYR A 94 -12.89 1.52 -19.60
N SER A 95 -13.92 2.26 -19.26
CA SER A 95 -15.05 2.51 -20.14
C SER A 95 -15.67 3.86 -19.79
N GLU A 96 -15.96 4.64 -20.82
CA GLU A 96 -16.68 5.90 -20.70
C GLU A 96 -18.21 5.74 -20.61
N LYS A 97 -18.70 4.51 -20.86
CA LYS A 97 -20.13 4.19 -20.84
C LYS A 97 -20.57 3.70 -19.45
N ASN A 98 -21.77 4.07 -19.07
CA ASN A 98 -22.46 3.56 -17.89
C ASN A 98 -21.68 3.68 -16.57
N LEU A 99 -20.89 4.76 -16.39
CA LEU A 99 -20.03 4.95 -15.20
C LEU A 99 -20.83 4.82 -13.90
N LEU A 100 -21.97 5.51 -13.78
CA LEU A 100 -22.82 5.46 -12.57
C LEU A 100 -23.27 4.04 -12.24
N THR A 101 -23.69 3.28 -13.23
CA THR A 101 -24.13 1.89 -13.07
C THR A 101 -22.96 0.99 -12.62
N ARG A 102 -21.77 1.21 -13.18
CA ARG A 102 -20.55 0.46 -12.82
C ARG A 102 -20.15 0.75 -11.38
N LEU A 103 -20.16 2.02 -10.98
CA LEU A 103 -19.87 2.41 -9.59
C LEU A 103 -20.84 1.78 -8.59
N ARG A 104 -22.15 1.76 -8.91
CA ARG A 104 -23.17 1.13 -8.06
C ARG A 104 -23.03 -0.39 -7.94
N LYS A 105 -22.59 -1.05 -9.02
CA LYS A 105 -22.41 -2.52 -9.04
C LYS A 105 -21.05 -2.97 -8.49
N SER A 106 -20.11 -2.03 -8.24
CA SER A 106 -18.79 -2.39 -7.76
C SER A 106 -18.83 -2.84 -6.30
N LYS A 107 -18.04 -3.89 -5.98
CA LYS A 107 -17.80 -4.29 -4.60
C LYS A 107 -16.66 -3.45 -4.04
N SER A 108 -16.82 -2.96 -2.81
CA SER A 108 -15.75 -2.25 -2.11
C SER A 108 -14.89 -3.22 -1.32
N THR A 109 -13.59 -3.12 -1.45
CA THR A 109 -12.61 -3.85 -0.64
C THR A 109 -11.86 -2.85 0.25
N LYS A 110 -11.66 -3.20 1.53
CA LYS A 110 -10.91 -2.38 2.46
C LYS A 110 -9.43 -2.69 2.34
N LEU A 111 -8.62 -1.67 2.09
CA LEU A 111 -7.17 -1.74 2.17
C LEU A 111 -6.70 -1.16 3.50
N TYR A 112 -5.90 -1.92 4.22
CA TYR A 112 -5.30 -1.50 5.48
C TYR A 112 -3.81 -1.20 5.25
N PRO A 113 -3.33 0.02 5.53
CA PRO A 113 -1.92 0.32 5.36
C PRO A 113 -1.07 -0.32 6.46
N LEU A 114 0.21 -0.49 6.18
CA LEU A 114 1.23 -0.69 7.20
C LEU A 114 1.43 0.61 7.96
N ARG A 115 1.46 0.56 9.29
CA ARG A 115 1.99 1.62 10.14
C ARG A 115 3.45 1.33 10.43
N ILE A 116 4.29 2.31 10.21
CA ILE A 116 5.75 2.18 10.27
C ILE A 116 6.28 3.20 11.27
N LYS A 117 7.06 2.71 12.26
CA LYS A 117 7.87 3.55 13.15
C LYS A 117 9.34 3.34 12.80
N SER A 118 9.96 4.39 12.31
CA SER A 118 11.37 4.42 11.93
C SER A 118 12.18 5.08 13.05
N PHE A 119 13.02 4.30 13.73
CA PHE A 119 13.95 4.79 14.74
C PHE A 119 15.27 5.11 14.04
N LEU A 120 15.70 6.35 14.08
CA LEU A 120 16.90 6.83 13.40
C LEU A 120 18.14 6.71 14.30
N ASN A 121 19.33 6.78 13.69
CA ASN A 121 20.61 6.72 14.40
C ASN A 121 20.83 7.87 15.38
N ASN A 122 20.20 9.02 15.15
CA ASN A 122 20.25 10.20 16.03
C ASN A 122 19.24 10.16 17.19
N GLY A 123 18.51 9.06 17.36
CA GLY A 123 17.49 8.88 18.40
C GLY A 123 16.11 9.40 18.05
N SER A 124 15.94 10.12 16.94
CA SER A 124 14.60 10.57 16.51
C SER A 124 13.75 9.43 15.97
N ILE A 125 12.41 9.62 16.04
CA ILE A 125 11.42 8.66 15.52
C ILE A 125 10.61 9.36 14.44
N LYS A 126 10.43 8.69 13.30
CA LYS A 126 9.50 9.12 12.24
C LYS A 126 8.41 8.07 12.08
N GLU A 127 7.17 8.52 11.94
CA GLU A 127 6.05 7.65 11.63
C GLU A 127 5.64 7.86 10.16
N SER A 128 5.32 6.77 9.48
CA SER A 128 4.80 6.76 8.12
C SER A 128 3.83 5.61 7.92
N ILE A 129 3.17 5.60 6.77
CA ILE A 129 2.30 4.51 6.35
C ILE A 129 2.67 4.06 4.94
N ALA A 130 2.36 2.79 4.62
CA ALA A 130 2.44 2.26 3.27
C ALA A 130 1.24 1.36 2.98
N PHE A 131 0.62 1.52 1.81
CA PHE A 131 -0.46 0.65 1.36
C PHE A 131 0.08 -0.61 0.66
N ASN A 132 1.20 -0.48 -0.06
CA ASN A 132 1.83 -1.63 -0.71
C ASN A 132 2.84 -2.30 0.21
N ASP A 133 3.96 -1.64 0.48
CA ASP A 133 5.07 -2.26 1.19
C ASP A 133 6.00 -1.24 1.86
N VAL A 134 6.82 -1.74 2.74
CA VAL A 134 7.97 -1.04 3.29
C VAL A 134 9.19 -1.93 3.17
N SER A 135 10.29 -1.37 2.69
CA SER A 135 11.57 -2.05 2.60
C SER A 135 12.63 -1.37 3.46
N LEU A 136 13.55 -2.16 4.01
CA LEU A 136 14.78 -1.71 4.64
C LEU A 136 15.94 -2.12 3.72
N ILE A 137 16.62 -1.17 3.08
CA ILE A 137 17.58 -1.40 2.01
C ILE A 137 18.94 -0.77 2.37
N ARG A 138 20.03 -1.43 1.99
CA ARG A 138 21.39 -0.90 2.14
C ARG A 138 21.60 0.39 1.38
N ASN A 139 22.32 1.35 1.97
CA ASN A 139 22.68 2.62 1.34
C ASN A 139 24.06 2.61 0.64
N THR A 140 24.85 1.57 0.86
CA THR A 140 26.21 1.48 0.34
C THR A 140 26.44 0.14 -0.35
N ARG A 141 27.64 -0.08 -0.87
CA ARG A 141 28.05 -1.37 -1.43
C ARG A 141 28.18 -2.48 -0.37
N GLN A 142 28.23 -2.11 0.90
CA GLN A 142 28.29 -3.07 2.00
C GLN A 142 26.96 -3.78 2.17
N ILE A 143 26.99 -5.11 2.29
CA ILE A 143 25.81 -5.92 2.55
C ILE A 143 25.13 -5.48 3.86
N ALA A 144 23.81 -5.37 3.89
CA ALA A 144 23.08 -5.09 5.11
C ALA A 144 23.12 -6.30 6.05
N LYS A 145 23.12 -6.04 7.35
CA LYS A 145 22.91 -7.03 8.40
C LYS A 145 21.63 -6.65 9.15
N ILE A 146 20.62 -7.48 9.09
CA ILE A 146 19.30 -7.19 9.67
C ILE A 146 18.93 -8.29 10.65
N CYS A 147 18.61 -7.92 11.89
CA CYS A 147 17.96 -8.80 12.85
C CYS A 147 16.43 -8.69 12.65
N ILE A 148 15.73 -9.82 12.64
CA ILE A 148 14.28 -9.88 12.44
C ILE A 148 13.61 -10.45 13.68
N GLU A 149 12.63 -9.70 14.21
CA GLU A 149 11.80 -10.13 15.33
C GLU A 149 10.32 -10.08 14.93
N ILE A 150 9.56 -11.07 15.40
CA ILE A 150 8.09 -11.13 15.25
C ILE A 150 7.50 -11.16 16.65
N ASN A 151 6.64 -10.19 16.96
CA ASN A 151 6.03 -10.04 18.29
C ASN A 151 7.07 -10.07 19.43
N ASN A 152 8.16 -9.30 19.26
CA ASN A 152 9.31 -9.21 20.18
C ASN A 152 10.10 -10.53 20.36
N THR A 153 9.79 -11.56 19.57
CA THR A 153 10.58 -12.80 19.56
C THR A 153 11.51 -12.81 18.37
N LYS A 154 12.80 -12.94 18.62
CA LYS A 154 13.83 -13.01 17.59
C LYS A 154 13.67 -14.29 16.76
N LYS A 155 13.59 -14.13 15.45
CA LYS A 155 13.43 -15.21 14.47
C LYS A 155 14.68 -15.40 13.61
N ILE A 156 15.37 -14.31 13.29
CA ILE A 156 16.63 -14.32 12.54
C ILE A 156 17.59 -13.36 13.22
N ASP A 157 18.70 -13.87 13.75
CA ASP A 157 19.72 -13.06 14.42
C ASP A 157 20.43 -12.14 13.42
N GLN A 158 20.79 -12.65 12.26
CA GLN A 158 21.49 -11.93 11.22
C GLN A 158 21.06 -12.40 9.83
N LEU A 159 20.26 -11.62 9.17
CA LEU A 159 20.03 -11.72 7.74
C LEU A 159 21.09 -10.86 7.00
N LEU A 160 21.96 -11.50 6.22
CA LEU A 160 22.90 -10.85 5.33
C LEU A 160 22.27 -10.73 3.94
N CYS A 161 21.98 -9.52 3.49
CA CYS A 161 21.18 -9.26 2.28
C CYS A 161 21.39 -7.85 1.75
N ASP A 162 20.78 -7.53 0.64
CA ASP A 162 20.66 -6.15 0.17
C ASP A 162 19.56 -5.39 0.92
N GLY A 163 18.60 -6.13 1.49
CA GLY A 163 17.51 -5.56 2.27
C GLY A 163 16.42 -6.59 2.62
N CYS A 164 15.35 -6.11 3.21
CA CYS A 164 14.18 -6.91 3.55
C CYS A 164 12.90 -6.07 3.36
N LEU A 165 11.88 -6.66 2.76
CA LEU A 165 10.61 -6.02 2.42
C LEU A 165 9.48 -6.66 3.22
N ILE A 166 8.54 -5.83 3.68
CA ILE A 166 7.28 -6.26 4.29
C ILE A 166 6.15 -5.72 3.40
N SER A 167 5.33 -6.63 2.88
CA SER A 167 4.26 -6.28 1.95
C SER A 167 2.88 -6.64 2.49
N THR A 168 1.91 -5.78 2.19
CA THR A 168 0.48 -6.05 2.34
C THR A 168 -0.02 -6.96 1.20
N PRO A 169 -1.26 -7.47 1.28
CA PRO A 169 -1.88 -8.14 0.15
C PRO A 169 -1.93 -7.28 -1.13
N ALA A 170 -2.25 -5.99 -1.02
CA ALA A 170 -2.27 -5.08 -2.16
C ALA A 170 -0.89 -4.91 -2.81
N GLY A 171 0.17 -4.83 -1.99
CA GLY A 171 1.55 -4.72 -2.44
C GLY A 171 2.18 -6.04 -2.89
N SER A 172 1.50 -7.19 -2.67
CA SER A 172 2.08 -8.49 -3.01
C SER A 172 2.40 -8.65 -4.49
N SER A 173 1.69 -7.95 -5.37
CA SER A 173 1.89 -7.89 -6.81
C SER A 173 2.82 -6.76 -7.28
N ALA A 174 3.30 -5.91 -6.35
CA ALA A 174 4.23 -4.80 -6.63
C ALA A 174 5.71 -5.25 -6.48
N TYR A 175 6.50 -4.55 -5.68
CA TYR A 175 7.94 -4.87 -5.51
C TYR A 175 8.16 -6.26 -4.93
N ASN A 176 7.24 -6.74 -4.07
CA ASN A 176 7.29 -8.11 -3.55
C ASN A 176 7.34 -9.17 -4.67
N LEU A 177 6.55 -9.01 -5.74
CA LEU A 177 6.58 -9.91 -6.89
C LEU A 177 7.94 -9.88 -7.60
N SER A 178 8.54 -8.70 -7.78
CA SER A 178 9.87 -8.54 -8.39
C SER A 178 10.95 -9.26 -7.59
N LEU A 179 10.76 -9.38 -6.27
CA LEU A 179 11.63 -10.13 -5.37
C LEU A 179 11.29 -11.64 -5.30
N ARG A 180 10.39 -12.10 -6.16
CA ARG A 180 9.86 -13.48 -6.16
C ARG A 180 9.13 -13.85 -4.87
N GLY A 181 8.59 -12.86 -4.16
CA GLY A 181 7.67 -13.08 -3.06
C GLY A 181 6.31 -13.61 -3.58
N PRO A 182 5.54 -14.26 -2.72
CA PRO A 182 4.23 -14.80 -3.10
C PRO A 182 3.23 -13.68 -3.37
N VAL A 183 2.39 -13.85 -4.40
CA VAL A 183 1.21 -13.02 -4.67
C VAL A 183 0.00 -13.70 -4.02
N PHE A 184 -0.81 -12.93 -3.33
CA PHE A 184 -2.00 -13.44 -2.64
C PHE A 184 -3.17 -12.45 -2.75
N PRO A 185 -4.42 -12.95 -2.60
CA PRO A 185 -5.61 -12.11 -2.76
C PRO A 185 -5.60 -10.89 -1.84
N VAL A 186 -6.18 -9.79 -2.30
CA VAL A 186 -6.20 -8.51 -1.56
C VAL A 186 -6.93 -8.60 -0.22
N GLU A 187 -7.84 -9.55 -0.07
CA GLU A 187 -8.58 -9.84 1.16
C GLU A 187 -7.82 -10.77 2.12
N ALA A 188 -6.67 -11.30 1.73
CA ALA A 188 -5.92 -12.23 2.56
C ALA A 188 -5.47 -11.57 3.87
N GLN A 189 -5.61 -12.29 4.98
CA GLN A 189 -5.18 -11.80 6.30
C GLN A 189 -3.71 -12.14 6.57
N LEU A 190 -2.85 -11.79 5.63
CA LEU A 190 -1.43 -12.10 5.62
C LEU A 190 -0.58 -10.87 5.36
N LEU A 191 0.69 -10.95 5.73
CA LEU A 191 1.77 -10.06 5.30
C LEU A 191 2.89 -10.93 4.73
N ALA A 192 3.54 -10.47 3.66
CA ALA A 192 4.76 -11.10 3.18
C ALA A 192 5.98 -10.42 3.81
N LEU A 193 6.93 -11.21 4.25
CA LEU A 193 8.26 -10.79 4.67
C LEU A 193 9.25 -11.38 3.68
N THR A 194 9.81 -10.56 2.79
CA THR A 194 10.58 -11.02 1.64
C THR A 194 11.99 -10.43 1.68
N PRO A 195 13.06 -11.25 1.66
CA PRO A 195 14.43 -10.74 1.60
C PRO A 195 14.78 -10.23 0.21
N ILE A 196 15.64 -9.22 0.16
CA ILE A 196 16.22 -8.68 -1.08
C ILE A 196 17.63 -9.26 -1.21
N SER A 197 17.87 -10.08 -2.23
CA SER A 197 19.17 -10.70 -2.52
C SER A 197 19.84 -11.34 -1.27
N PRO A 198 19.21 -12.30 -0.58
CA PRO A 198 19.76 -12.86 0.65
C PRO A 198 21.03 -13.68 0.38
N TYR A 199 22.12 -13.34 1.11
CA TYR A 199 23.37 -14.09 1.09
C TYR A 199 23.40 -15.16 2.17
N ARG A 200 22.92 -14.83 3.39
CA ARG A 200 22.78 -15.75 4.54
C ARG A 200 21.58 -15.36 5.39
N PRO A 201 20.72 -16.30 5.84
CA PRO A 201 20.75 -17.74 5.52
C PRO A 201 20.54 -17.98 4.01
N ARG A 202 21.31 -18.92 3.46
CA ARG A 202 21.19 -19.28 2.03
C ARG A 202 19.81 -19.90 1.78
N ARG A 203 19.21 -19.55 0.61
CA ARG A 203 17.91 -20.08 0.16
C ARG A 203 16.71 -19.68 1.03
N TRP A 204 16.88 -18.81 2.04
CA TRP A 204 15.72 -18.27 2.72
C TRP A 204 14.92 -17.36 1.78
N ARG A 205 13.68 -17.74 1.51
CA ARG A 205 12.81 -17.04 0.57
C ARG A 205 11.85 -16.06 1.22
N GLY A 206 11.91 -15.92 2.53
CA GLY A 206 10.97 -15.11 3.30
C GLY A 206 9.92 -15.96 4.00
N ALA A 207 8.87 -15.31 4.47
CA ALA A 207 7.78 -15.94 5.19
C ALA A 207 6.46 -15.21 4.90
N LEU A 208 5.35 -15.97 4.92
CA LEU A 208 4.01 -15.42 5.08
C LEU A 208 3.66 -15.40 6.56
N LEU A 209 3.19 -14.26 7.03
CA LEU A 209 2.88 -14.01 8.43
C LEU A 209 1.42 -13.59 8.57
N PRO A 210 0.74 -13.93 9.68
CA PRO A 210 -0.56 -13.37 9.99
C PRO A 210 -0.51 -11.83 10.04
N ASN A 211 -1.55 -11.15 9.58
CA ASN A 211 -1.57 -9.69 9.49
C ASN A 211 -1.73 -8.96 10.84
N ASN A 212 -1.84 -9.69 11.94
CA ASN A 212 -1.94 -9.14 13.29
C ASN A 212 -0.58 -9.12 14.04
N VAL A 213 0.50 -9.47 13.39
CA VAL A 213 1.84 -9.46 14.01
C VAL A 213 2.49 -8.09 13.92
N LYS A 214 3.38 -7.81 14.88
CA LYS A 214 4.35 -6.72 14.81
C LYS A 214 5.68 -7.29 14.32
N ILE A 215 6.21 -6.73 13.24
CA ILE A 215 7.50 -7.08 12.66
C ILE A 215 8.50 -6.01 13.03
N THR A 216 9.63 -6.40 13.57
CA THR A 216 10.74 -5.48 13.88
C THR A 216 11.97 -5.87 13.07
N LEU A 217 12.49 -4.91 12.31
CA LEU A 217 13.74 -5.03 11.55
C LEU A 217 14.78 -4.12 12.21
N THR A 218 15.83 -4.71 12.79
CA THR A 218 16.93 -3.95 13.40
C THR A 218 18.16 -4.04 12.54
N ALA A 219 18.65 -2.89 12.07
CA ALA A 219 19.90 -2.81 11.33
C ALA A 219 21.09 -2.96 12.29
N LEU A 220 21.98 -3.88 11.96
CA LEU A 220 23.20 -4.15 12.73
C LEU A 220 24.40 -3.44 12.08
N GLU A 221 25.35 -2.99 12.88
CA GLU A 221 26.57 -2.30 12.41
C GLU A 221 26.26 -1.04 11.56
N VAL A 222 25.27 -0.25 11.95
CA VAL A 222 24.73 0.87 11.15
C VAL A 222 25.76 1.92 10.71
N LYS A 223 26.87 2.11 11.47
CA LYS A 223 27.96 3.00 11.07
C LYS A 223 28.70 2.49 9.82
N LYS A 224 28.91 1.16 9.75
CA LYS A 224 29.61 0.50 8.63
C LYS A 224 28.65 0.14 7.50
N ARG A 225 27.40 -0.17 7.84
CA ARG A 225 26.36 -0.73 6.97
C ARG A 225 25.08 0.09 7.06
N PRO A 226 25.12 1.36 6.66
CA PRO A 226 23.92 2.20 6.76
C PRO A 226 22.81 1.70 5.85
N VAL A 227 21.57 1.84 6.33
CA VAL A 227 20.37 1.46 5.61
C VAL A 227 19.37 2.61 5.60
N ARG A 228 18.45 2.56 4.60
CA ARG A 228 17.29 3.43 4.50
C ARG A 228 16.01 2.59 4.49
N ALA A 229 14.92 3.20 4.85
CA ALA A 229 13.58 2.66 4.67
C ALA A 229 12.89 3.34 3.50
N GLU A 230 12.23 2.55 2.66
CA GLU A 230 11.35 3.02 1.60
C GLU A 230 9.94 2.50 1.89
N ALA A 231 8.97 3.40 2.02
CA ALA A 231 7.56 3.11 2.33
C ALA A 231 6.69 3.73 1.22
N ASP A 232 6.19 2.92 0.31
CA ASP A 232 5.55 3.36 -0.94
C ASP A 232 6.45 4.40 -1.68
N PHE A 233 6.15 5.71 -1.55
CA PHE A 233 6.89 6.79 -2.20
C PHE A 233 7.86 7.52 -1.25
N PHE A 234 7.86 7.18 0.04
CA PHE A 234 8.59 7.93 1.07
C PHE A 234 9.88 7.22 1.45
N GLU A 235 10.98 7.95 1.37
CA GLU A 235 12.28 7.49 1.82
C GLU A 235 12.64 8.10 3.17
N THR A 236 13.27 7.30 4.02
CA THR A 236 13.84 7.74 5.29
C THR A 236 15.22 7.11 5.48
N ASN A 237 16.23 7.96 5.56
CA ASN A 237 17.65 7.56 5.72
C ASN A 237 18.02 7.37 7.18
N ASN A 238 19.21 6.76 7.39
CA ASN A 238 19.85 6.60 8.71
C ASN A 238 19.01 5.79 9.70
N ILE A 239 18.41 4.71 9.23
CA ILE A 239 17.56 3.83 10.04
C ILE A 239 18.42 2.94 10.95
N LYS A 240 18.06 2.91 12.24
CA LYS A 240 18.54 1.94 13.22
C LYS A 240 17.57 0.76 13.36
N LYS A 241 16.26 1.05 13.38
CA LYS A 241 15.23 0.05 13.60
C LYS A 241 13.93 0.49 12.92
N LEU A 242 13.20 -0.47 12.33
CA LEU A 242 11.82 -0.31 11.89
C LEU A 242 10.91 -1.18 12.74
N GLU A 243 9.79 -0.63 13.18
CA GLU A 243 8.66 -1.40 13.71
C GLU A 243 7.49 -1.25 12.75
N VAL A 244 6.95 -2.36 12.30
CA VAL A 244 5.90 -2.41 11.27
C VAL A 244 4.74 -3.27 11.76
N ALA A 245 3.53 -2.76 11.62
CA ALA A 245 2.30 -3.49 11.89
C ALA A 245 1.19 -3.00 10.96
N LEU A 246 0.20 -3.84 10.69
CA LEU A 246 -0.97 -3.42 9.93
C LEU A 246 -1.84 -2.46 10.76
N ASP A 247 -2.27 -1.35 10.14
CA ASP A 247 -3.19 -0.38 10.77
C ASP A 247 -4.63 -0.76 10.45
N LYS A 248 -5.34 -1.34 11.39
CA LYS A 248 -6.75 -1.74 11.26
C LYS A 248 -7.75 -0.69 11.78
N LYS A 249 -7.28 0.53 12.10
CA LYS A 249 -8.13 1.60 12.66
C LYS A 249 -8.86 2.41 11.61
#